data_7a2c23d8b6bbc5dbd1a4a2d60bab8c72
#
_entry.id   7a2c23d8b6bbc5dbd1a4a2d60bab8c72
#
_cell.length_a   1.000
_cell.length_b   1.000
_cell.length_c   1.000
_cell.angle_alpha   90.00
_cell.angle_beta   90.00
_cell.angle_gamma   90.00
#
_symmetry.space_group_name_H-M   'P 1'
#
loop_
_entity.id
_entity.type
_entity.pdbx_description
1 polymer ?
#
loop_
_entity_poly.entity_id
_entity_poly.type
_entity_poly.pdbx_seq_one_letter_code
_entity_poly.pdbx_strand_id
1 'polypeptide(L)'
;MYRFKWLAIGFLVFGGSAAPADELRLSGGADRLTGRVLSIDRDGVVELASELSAEPIRLRRDAVEMVRFNEHADGDPDADARVELRNGDLLPVVVKDLDEKSLTVESRESGRLTIPRDAVRYLQMGVRANEVVYSGPKSLDEWVMEGPERERWDFRRGSLLAEGETRASKDLSLPVKFVLRFTLEWEEKQVPGFELFFADPLSEPGDPTDRYRLRFGGAGLDVIREASVGKRYNKLLVLNRTPNRYPDHTLRVEIQVDRRAGKLWLFLNGELEGEFVDPIPSVPGGSGVTLVCNTPNDGTQEIHDFQVLRLADDAHRRHRAEERGDLGQDHLFSRDDDRWGGRLLGMAERKDGRVFRFMSDFQDSPMEVPESEVATLFFAESGEGGDGQADDGEDGGPAGGGGWVLRLQGGGVLQVERCEFGETEVFAEHPLLGELRFGRDGVAMLEREMTDSTEEDEK
;
A
#
# COMPACT_ATOMS: atom_id res chain seq x y z
N MET A 1 -47.14 -10.81 58.62
CA MET A 1 -47.50 -11.30 57.26
C MET A 1 -46.75 -10.41 56.26
N TYR A 2 -45.47 -10.71 55.98
CA TYR A 2 -44.60 -9.94 55.09
C TYR A 2 -44.50 -10.71 53.75
N ARG A 3 -44.95 -10.11 52.65
CA ARG A 3 -44.80 -10.60 51.29
C ARG A 3 -43.47 -10.11 50.71
N PHE A 4 -42.52 -11.03 50.49
CA PHE A 4 -41.35 -10.81 49.72
C PHE A 4 -41.71 -10.78 48.23
N LYS A 5 -41.46 -9.65 47.52
CA LYS A 5 -41.49 -9.53 46.08
C LYS A 5 -40.12 -9.93 45.54
N TRP A 6 -40.07 -11.02 44.77
CA TRP A 6 -38.89 -11.37 43.98
C TRP A 6 -38.83 -10.43 42.77
N LEU A 7 -37.77 -9.66 42.69
CA LEU A 7 -37.41 -8.89 41.49
C LEU A 7 -36.60 -9.83 40.61
N ALA A 8 -37.17 -10.27 39.49
CA ALA A 8 -36.45 -11.01 38.46
C ALA A 8 -35.57 -9.99 37.68
N ILE A 9 -34.28 -10.02 37.90
CA ILE A 9 -33.31 -9.32 37.06
C ILE A 9 -33.14 -10.16 35.80
N GLY A 10 -33.80 -9.74 34.72
CA GLY A 10 -33.58 -10.28 33.40
C GLY A 10 -32.16 -9.90 32.91
N PHE A 11 -31.30 -10.88 32.80
CA PHE A 11 -30.05 -10.76 32.05
C PHE A 11 -30.44 -10.65 30.56
N LEU A 12 -30.38 -9.43 30.04
CA LEU A 12 -30.35 -9.18 28.61
C LEU A 12 -28.95 -9.62 28.14
N VAL A 13 -28.85 -10.80 27.59
CA VAL A 13 -27.69 -11.20 26.79
C VAL A 13 -27.76 -10.38 25.50
N PHE A 14 -27.05 -9.29 25.46
CA PHE A 14 -26.72 -8.65 24.22
C PHE A 14 -25.80 -9.62 23.46
N GLY A 15 -26.34 -10.33 22.51
CA GLY A 15 -25.59 -10.99 21.46
C GLY A 15 -24.99 -9.92 20.56
N GLY A 16 -23.98 -9.21 21.02
CA GLY A 16 -23.13 -8.37 20.20
C GLY A 16 -22.32 -9.29 19.30
N SER A 17 -22.46 -9.16 18.01
CA SER A 17 -21.47 -9.60 17.04
C SER A 17 -20.13 -9.07 17.51
N ALA A 18 -19.22 -9.94 17.94
CA ALA A 18 -17.87 -9.50 18.35
C ALA A 18 -17.26 -8.82 17.14
N ALA A 19 -16.87 -7.54 17.30
CA ALA A 19 -16.10 -6.86 16.28
C ALA A 19 -14.84 -7.68 15.99
N PRO A 20 -14.42 -7.77 14.72
CA PRO A 20 -13.23 -8.54 14.37
C PRO A 20 -12.02 -8.01 15.16
N ALA A 21 -11.27 -8.92 15.77
CA ALA A 21 -10.12 -8.56 16.59
C ALA A 21 -8.95 -8.16 15.69
N ASP A 22 -8.24 -7.11 16.09
CA ASP A 22 -6.97 -6.70 15.45
C ASP A 22 -5.89 -7.76 15.72
N GLU A 23 -4.93 -7.88 14.85
CA GLU A 23 -3.79 -8.77 14.97
C GLU A 23 -2.50 -7.99 15.15
N LEU A 24 -1.74 -8.26 16.20
CA LEU A 24 -0.42 -7.72 16.44
C LEU A 24 0.62 -8.78 16.14
N ARG A 25 1.62 -8.41 15.35
CA ARG A 25 2.83 -9.19 15.16
C ARG A 25 3.91 -8.67 16.10
N LEU A 26 4.50 -9.58 16.87
CA LEU A 26 5.59 -9.23 17.78
C LEU A 26 6.95 -9.34 17.08
N SER A 27 7.89 -8.51 17.49
CA SER A 27 9.27 -8.53 17.01
C SER A 27 9.90 -9.90 17.30
N GLY A 28 10.54 -10.52 16.28
CA GLY A 28 11.05 -11.89 16.35
C GLY A 28 10.22 -12.92 15.57
N GLY A 29 9.18 -12.49 14.89
CA GLY A 29 8.62 -13.16 13.70
C GLY A 29 7.55 -14.22 13.91
N ALA A 30 7.47 -14.91 15.05
CA ALA A 30 6.54 -16.04 15.20
C ALA A 30 5.36 -15.76 16.13
N ASP A 31 5.51 -14.82 17.06
CA ASP A 31 4.50 -14.59 18.09
C ASP A 31 3.47 -13.54 17.65
N ARG A 32 2.19 -13.87 17.79
CA ARG A 32 1.06 -13.01 17.46
C ARG A 32 0.13 -12.85 18.64
N LEU A 33 -0.37 -11.65 18.83
CA LEU A 33 -1.43 -11.35 19.80
C LEU A 33 -2.67 -10.88 19.07
N THR A 34 -3.83 -11.28 19.56
CA THR A 34 -5.12 -10.80 19.07
C THR A 34 -5.85 -10.04 20.16
N GLY A 35 -6.50 -8.97 19.76
CA GLY A 35 -7.28 -8.14 20.65
C GLY A 35 -7.76 -6.89 19.93
N ARG A 36 -8.15 -5.89 20.70
CA ARG A 36 -8.50 -4.58 20.17
C ARG A 36 -7.42 -3.58 20.56
N VAL A 37 -6.76 -2.98 19.59
CA VAL A 37 -5.80 -1.90 19.83
C VAL A 37 -6.56 -0.66 20.30
N LEU A 38 -6.13 -0.09 21.41
CA LEU A 38 -6.73 1.07 22.05
C LEU A 38 -5.94 2.34 21.78
N SER A 39 -4.62 2.27 21.91
CA SER A 39 -3.76 3.43 21.70
C SER A 39 -2.33 3.06 21.39
N ILE A 40 -1.62 4.03 20.81
CA ILE A 40 -0.15 4.07 20.71
C ILE A 40 0.27 5.45 21.20
N ASP A 41 1.09 5.48 22.23
CA ASP A 41 1.59 6.74 22.79
C ASP A 41 2.84 7.24 22.04
N ARG A 42 3.33 8.44 22.40
CA ARG A 42 4.52 9.04 21.77
C ARG A 42 5.81 8.27 22.04
N ASP A 43 5.86 7.46 23.08
CA ASP A 43 6.98 6.54 23.35
C ASP A 43 6.86 5.26 22.51
N GLY A 44 5.77 5.13 21.73
CA GLY A 44 5.46 4.00 20.87
C GLY A 44 4.90 2.79 21.62
N VAL A 45 4.48 2.95 22.88
CA VAL A 45 3.85 1.87 23.65
C VAL A 45 2.46 1.60 23.12
N VAL A 46 2.20 0.35 22.74
CA VAL A 46 0.90 -0.12 22.23
C VAL A 46 0.05 -0.64 23.39
N GLU A 47 -1.18 -0.15 23.52
CA GLU A 47 -2.17 -0.68 24.45
C GLU A 47 -3.19 -1.56 23.72
N LEU A 48 -3.30 -2.81 24.15
CA LEU A 48 -4.15 -3.84 23.58
C LEU A 48 -5.16 -4.36 24.59
N ALA A 49 -6.45 -4.26 24.32
CA ALA A 49 -7.49 -5.00 25.04
C ALA A 49 -7.57 -6.43 24.47
N SER A 50 -7.33 -7.43 25.28
CA SER A 50 -7.30 -8.82 24.89
C SER A 50 -8.08 -9.69 25.88
N GLU A 51 -8.71 -10.75 25.41
CA GLU A 51 -9.35 -11.75 26.29
C GLU A 51 -8.36 -12.48 27.22
N LEU A 52 -7.05 -12.36 26.93
CA LEU A 52 -5.99 -12.94 27.75
C LEU A 52 -5.78 -12.20 29.08
N SER A 53 -6.28 -10.95 29.20
CA SER A 53 -6.06 -10.10 30.37
C SER A 53 -7.30 -9.26 30.69
N ALA A 54 -7.60 -9.11 32.00
CA ALA A 54 -8.68 -8.24 32.47
C ALA A 54 -8.36 -6.74 32.32
N GLU A 55 -7.08 -6.38 32.26
CA GLU A 55 -6.60 -5.03 32.03
C GLU A 55 -5.91 -4.96 30.66
N PRO A 56 -5.86 -3.80 29.98
CA PRO A 56 -5.13 -3.66 28.74
C PRO A 56 -3.67 -4.06 28.87
N ILE A 57 -3.18 -4.83 27.90
CA ILE A 57 -1.78 -5.24 27.82
C ILE A 57 -0.98 -4.08 27.24
N ARG A 58 0.09 -3.66 27.91
CA ARG A 58 1.00 -2.63 27.44
C ARG A 58 2.24 -3.28 26.84
N LEU A 59 2.43 -3.09 25.56
CA LEU A 59 3.54 -3.63 24.80
C LEU A 59 4.52 -2.50 24.47
N ARG A 60 5.79 -2.72 24.75
CA ARG A 60 6.85 -1.78 24.39
C ARG A 60 6.96 -1.68 22.87
N ARG A 61 7.39 -0.53 22.38
CA ARG A 61 7.58 -0.27 20.96
C ARG A 61 8.43 -1.32 20.26
N ASP A 62 9.54 -1.70 20.86
CA ASP A 62 10.48 -2.70 20.32
C ASP A 62 9.90 -4.12 20.26
N ALA A 63 8.84 -4.38 21.01
CA ALA A 63 8.15 -5.66 21.03
C ALA A 63 7.08 -5.81 19.93
N VAL A 64 6.65 -4.72 19.28
CA VAL A 64 5.61 -4.76 18.26
C VAL A 64 6.21 -4.33 16.92
N GLU A 65 6.04 -5.15 15.91
CA GLU A 65 6.48 -4.88 14.54
C GLU A 65 5.36 -4.25 13.72
N MET A 66 4.17 -4.83 13.82
CA MET A 66 3.02 -4.46 13.01
C MET A 66 1.70 -4.69 13.74
N VAL A 67 0.70 -3.86 13.43
CA VAL A 67 -0.71 -4.08 13.79
C VAL A 67 -1.52 -4.13 12.51
N ARG A 68 -2.27 -5.20 12.30
CA ARG A 68 -3.24 -5.33 11.21
C ARG A 68 -4.65 -5.12 11.76
N PHE A 69 -5.40 -4.23 11.13
CA PHE A 69 -6.80 -3.99 11.47
C PHE A 69 -7.70 -4.84 10.57
N ASN A 70 -8.66 -5.55 11.17
CA ASN A 70 -9.54 -6.46 10.43
C ASN A 70 -10.84 -5.81 9.94
N GLU A 71 -11.06 -4.54 10.25
CA GLU A 71 -12.15 -3.76 9.67
C GLU A 71 -11.70 -3.21 8.32
N HIS A 72 -12.45 -3.51 7.26
CA HIS A 72 -12.09 -3.11 5.90
C HIS A 72 -13.21 -2.28 5.29
N ALA A 73 -12.89 -1.04 4.93
CA ALA A 73 -13.68 -0.28 3.98
C ALA A 73 -13.05 -0.39 2.58
N ASP A 74 -13.86 -0.33 1.53
CA ASP A 74 -13.35 -0.12 0.18
C ASP A 74 -12.65 1.25 0.13
N GLY A 75 -11.57 1.37 -0.62
CA GLY A 75 -10.86 2.64 -0.82
C GLY A 75 -11.79 3.73 -1.35
N ASP A 76 -11.34 4.99 -1.33
CA ASP A 76 -12.13 6.13 -1.79
C ASP A 76 -12.26 6.12 -3.33
N PRO A 77 -13.43 5.74 -3.89
CA PRO A 77 -13.60 5.69 -5.34
C PRO A 77 -13.60 7.08 -5.99
N ASP A 78 -13.79 8.13 -5.19
CA ASP A 78 -13.91 9.51 -5.67
C ASP A 78 -12.55 10.22 -5.66
N ALA A 79 -11.53 9.67 -5.01
CA ALA A 79 -10.19 10.23 -5.04
C ALA A 79 -9.65 10.25 -6.48
N ASP A 80 -9.35 11.44 -6.97
CA ASP A 80 -8.87 11.68 -8.33
C ASP A 80 -7.52 12.41 -8.36
N ALA A 81 -6.92 12.59 -7.20
CA ALA A 81 -5.61 13.20 -7.02
C ALA A 81 -4.83 12.51 -5.90
N ARG A 82 -3.51 12.73 -5.89
CA ARG A 82 -2.61 12.28 -4.83
C ARG A 82 -1.73 13.45 -4.37
N VAL A 83 -1.68 13.64 -3.07
CA VAL A 83 -0.75 14.58 -2.44
C VAL A 83 0.43 13.79 -1.86
N GLU A 84 1.64 14.24 -2.12
CA GLU A 84 2.84 13.83 -1.39
C GLU A 84 3.30 14.97 -0.50
N LEU A 85 3.49 14.67 0.77
CA LEU A 85 4.03 15.61 1.74
C LEU A 85 5.57 15.59 1.71
N ARG A 86 6.20 16.60 2.31
CA ARG A 86 7.66 16.72 2.32
C ARG A 86 8.38 15.62 3.10
N ASN A 87 7.71 14.99 4.05
CA ASN A 87 8.23 13.83 4.77
C ASN A 87 8.02 12.50 4.00
N GLY A 88 7.51 12.54 2.78
CA GLY A 88 7.27 11.35 1.94
C GLY A 88 5.88 10.73 2.14
N ASP A 89 5.04 11.25 2.99
CA ASP A 89 3.69 10.76 3.20
C ASP A 89 2.80 10.98 1.98
N LEU A 90 1.93 10.01 1.72
CA LEU A 90 1.06 9.96 0.55
C LEU A 90 -0.41 9.93 0.95
N LEU A 91 -1.22 10.79 0.35
CA LEU A 91 -2.66 10.84 0.56
C LEU A 91 -3.41 10.84 -0.78
N PRO A 92 -4.24 9.81 -1.07
CA PRO A 92 -5.26 9.88 -2.11
C PRO A 92 -6.37 10.86 -1.68
N VAL A 93 -6.74 11.79 -2.56
CA VAL A 93 -7.65 12.88 -2.21
C VAL A 93 -8.47 13.34 -3.40
N VAL A 94 -9.54 14.09 -3.11
CA VAL A 94 -10.23 14.97 -4.04
C VAL A 94 -9.80 16.40 -3.72
N VAL A 95 -9.22 17.10 -4.68
CA VAL A 95 -8.84 18.50 -4.49
C VAL A 95 -10.09 19.38 -4.46
N LYS A 96 -10.24 20.17 -3.41
CA LYS A 96 -11.38 21.10 -3.25
C LYS A 96 -10.98 22.53 -3.53
N ASP A 97 -9.85 22.98 -3.03
CA ASP A 97 -9.37 24.35 -3.20
C ASP A 97 -7.84 24.39 -3.03
N LEU A 98 -7.23 25.39 -3.65
CA LEU A 98 -5.82 25.70 -3.48
C LEU A 98 -5.63 27.22 -3.53
N ASP A 99 -4.96 27.75 -2.55
CA ASP A 99 -4.54 29.15 -2.49
C ASP A 99 -3.03 29.29 -2.28
N GLU A 100 -2.54 30.52 -2.00
CA GLU A 100 -1.13 30.80 -1.80
C GLU A 100 -0.56 30.17 -0.49
N LYS A 101 -1.43 29.76 0.44
CA LYS A 101 -1.05 29.29 1.78
C LYS A 101 -1.39 27.84 2.05
N SER A 102 -2.44 27.33 1.41
CA SER A 102 -2.99 26.03 1.76
C SER A 102 -3.61 25.30 0.58
N LEU A 103 -3.59 23.99 0.66
CA LEU A 103 -4.30 23.04 -0.16
C LEU A 103 -5.44 22.43 0.65
N THR A 104 -6.68 22.63 0.23
CA THR A 104 -7.84 21.98 0.84
C THR A 104 -8.22 20.75 0.03
N VAL A 105 -8.25 19.61 0.70
CA VAL A 105 -8.57 18.32 0.11
C VAL A 105 -9.67 17.62 0.90
N GLU A 106 -10.23 16.58 0.31
CA GLU A 106 -11.18 15.70 0.97
C GLU A 106 -10.83 14.25 0.63
N SER A 107 -10.85 13.36 1.61
CA SER A 107 -10.79 11.93 1.42
C SER A 107 -11.90 11.25 2.21
N ARG A 108 -12.24 10.03 1.81
CA ARG A 108 -13.23 9.22 2.52
C ARG A 108 -12.76 8.90 3.95
N GLU A 109 -11.49 8.61 4.11
CA GLU A 109 -10.92 8.17 5.38
C GLU A 109 -10.78 9.32 6.36
N SER A 110 -10.33 10.50 5.91
CA SER A 110 -10.01 11.65 6.78
C SER A 110 -11.01 12.81 6.69
N GLY A 111 -12.00 12.72 5.78
CA GLY A 111 -12.86 13.84 5.50
C GLY A 111 -12.10 15.04 4.91
N ARG A 112 -12.48 16.25 5.30
CA ARG A 112 -11.89 17.47 4.77
C ARG A 112 -10.64 17.87 5.57
N LEU A 113 -9.52 18.00 4.86
CA LEU A 113 -8.22 18.44 5.39
C LEU A 113 -7.78 19.75 4.75
N THR A 114 -7.14 20.59 5.54
CA THR A 114 -6.43 21.78 5.05
C THR A 114 -4.96 21.58 5.31
N ILE A 115 -4.18 21.40 4.26
CA ILE A 115 -2.75 21.10 4.29
C ILE A 115 -2.00 22.40 4.05
N PRO A 116 -1.09 22.82 4.93
CA PRO A 116 -0.20 23.96 4.68
C PRO A 116 0.59 23.72 3.38
N ARG A 117 0.66 24.73 2.53
CA ARG A 117 1.32 24.58 1.22
C ARG A 117 2.79 24.22 1.33
N ASP A 118 3.47 24.71 2.34
CA ASP A 118 4.88 24.40 2.64
C ASP A 118 5.10 22.95 3.10
N ALA A 119 4.05 22.27 3.56
CA ALA A 119 4.08 20.84 3.87
C ALA A 119 3.91 19.95 2.61
N VAL A 120 3.44 20.50 1.48
CA VAL A 120 3.22 19.75 0.26
C VAL A 120 4.48 19.75 -0.61
N ARG A 121 4.89 18.55 -1.04
CA ARG A 121 5.97 18.35 -2.01
C ARG A 121 5.45 18.43 -3.43
N TYR A 122 4.41 17.63 -3.74
CA TYR A 122 3.71 17.71 -5.00
C TYR A 122 2.23 17.28 -4.88
N LEU A 123 1.46 17.70 -5.88
CA LEU A 123 0.09 17.27 -6.11
C LEU A 123 0.01 16.65 -7.50
N GLN A 124 -0.37 15.40 -7.58
CA GLN A 124 -0.56 14.66 -8.81
C GLN A 124 -2.06 14.56 -9.12
N MET A 125 -2.47 15.06 -10.28
CA MET A 125 -3.86 15.08 -10.73
C MET A 125 -4.20 13.88 -11.61
N GLY A 126 -5.48 13.48 -11.61
CA GLY A 126 -5.97 12.37 -12.44
C GLY A 126 -5.56 10.98 -11.93
N VAL A 127 -4.97 10.89 -10.75
CA VAL A 127 -4.64 9.63 -10.11
C VAL A 127 -5.85 9.17 -9.31
N ARG A 128 -6.70 8.39 -9.93
CA ARG A 128 -7.82 7.77 -9.22
C ARG A 128 -7.29 6.71 -8.26
N ALA A 129 -7.93 6.63 -7.10
CA ALA A 129 -7.78 5.47 -6.25
C ALA A 129 -8.10 4.21 -7.08
N ASN A 130 -7.23 3.23 -7.02
CA ASN A 130 -7.43 2.00 -7.77
C ASN A 130 -8.70 1.31 -7.26
N GLU A 131 -9.69 1.11 -8.14
CA GLU A 131 -10.90 0.35 -7.79
C GLU A 131 -10.52 -1.06 -7.34
N VAL A 132 -10.95 -1.45 -6.14
CA VAL A 132 -10.69 -2.78 -5.61
C VAL A 132 -11.55 -3.79 -6.37
N VAL A 133 -10.90 -4.69 -7.11
CA VAL A 133 -11.52 -5.81 -7.81
C VAL A 133 -11.63 -7.02 -6.90
N TYR A 134 -10.61 -7.24 -6.09
CA TYR A 134 -10.56 -8.31 -5.10
C TYR A 134 -9.68 -7.91 -3.92
N SER A 135 -10.15 -8.21 -2.71
CA SER A 135 -9.38 -8.10 -1.47
C SER A 135 -9.61 -9.37 -0.64
N GLY A 136 -8.53 -10.02 -0.26
CA GLY A 136 -8.57 -11.30 0.47
C GLY A 136 -7.19 -11.84 0.79
N PRO A 137 -7.05 -13.14 1.02
CA PRO A 137 -8.09 -14.18 0.99
C PRO A 137 -9.12 -14.04 2.10
N LYS A 138 -10.37 -14.51 1.85
CA LYS A 138 -11.46 -14.49 2.85
C LYS A 138 -11.78 -15.88 3.38
N SER A 139 -11.50 -16.92 2.61
CA SER A 139 -11.66 -18.33 2.98
C SER A 139 -10.92 -19.24 2.00
N LEU A 140 -10.74 -20.52 2.38
CA LEU A 140 -10.23 -21.54 1.45
C LEU A 140 -11.22 -21.86 0.32
N ASP A 141 -12.52 -21.73 0.58
CA ASP A 141 -13.57 -22.11 -0.39
C ASP A 141 -13.64 -21.18 -1.60
N GLU A 142 -12.98 -20.00 -1.51
CA GLU A 142 -12.85 -19.10 -2.65
C GLU A 142 -11.81 -19.59 -3.69
N TRP A 143 -10.95 -20.53 -3.31
CA TRP A 143 -9.83 -21.00 -4.12
C TRP A 143 -10.08 -22.43 -4.60
N VAL A 144 -9.73 -22.70 -5.83
CA VAL A 144 -9.79 -24.04 -6.41
C VAL A 144 -8.49 -24.75 -6.04
N MET A 145 -8.62 -25.85 -5.31
CA MET A 145 -7.54 -26.72 -4.86
C MET A 145 -7.95 -28.16 -5.17
N GLU A 146 -7.11 -28.92 -5.85
CA GLU A 146 -7.48 -30.25 -6.31
C GLU A 146 -6.92 -31.38 -5.41
N GLY A 147 -7.75 -32.38 -5.17
CA GLY A 147 -7.36 -33.62 -4.50
C GLY A 147 -6.66 -33.43 -3.15
N PRO A 148 -5.53 -34.11 -2.91
CA PRO A 148 -4.82 -34.05 -1.66
C PRO A 148 -4.14 -32.68 -1.40
N GLU A 149 -4.05 -31.83 -2.40
CA GLU A 149 -3.45 -30.50 -2.26
C GLU A 149 -4.25 -29.61 -1.31
N ARG A 150 -5.59 -29.80 -1.22
CA ARG A 150 -6.43 -29.06 -0.30
C ARG A 150 -6.05 -29.28 1.18
N GLU A 151 -5.59 -30.46 1.55
CA GLU A 151 -5.19 -30.79 2.92
C GLU A 151 -3.91 -30.08 3.36
N ARG A 152 -3.15 -29.55 2.40
CA ARG A 152 -1.93 -28.78 2.61
C ARG A 152 -2.16 -27.27 2.73
N TRP A 153 -3.40 -26.84 2.58
CA TRP A 153 -3.79 -25.45 2.75
C TRP A 153 -4.61 -25.29 4.04
N ASP A 154 -4.28 -24.26 4.79
CA ASP A 154 -5.07 -23.77 5.90
C ASP A 154 -5.40 -22.31 5.68
N PHE A 155 -6.46 -21.84 6.32
CA PHE A 155 -6.86 -20.44 6.32
C PHE A 155 -6.98 -19.93 7.74
N ARG A 156 -6.20 -18.93 8.06
CA ARG A 156 -6.22 -18.31 9.38
C ARG A 156 -6.15 -16.80 9.25
N ARG A 157 -7.13 -16.11 9.81
CA ARG A 157 -7.08 -14.65 9.99
C ARG A 157 -6.76 -13.85 8.72
N GLY A 158 -7.37 -14.21 7.60
CA GLY A 158 -7.16 -13.52 6.34
C GLY A 158 -5.90 -13.94 5.57
N SER A 159 -5.22 -15.00 6.02
CA SER A 159 -4.03 -15.56 5.38
C SER A 159 -4.29 -16.95 4.85
N LEU A 160 -3.69 -17.28 3.70
CA LEU A 160 -3.53 -18.65 3.22
C LEU A 160 -2.19 -19.19 3.71
N LEU A 161 -2.22 -20.32 4.40
CA LEU A 161 -1.03 -21.04 4.83
C LEU A 161 -0.86 -22.25 3.92
N ALA A 162 0.30 -22.38 3.29
CA ALA A 162 0.64 -23.49 2.40
C ALA A 162 1.77 -24.32 3.02
N GLU A 163 1.61 -25.64 3.10
CA GLU A 163 2.61 -26.57 3.58
C GLU A 163 3.16 -27.42 2.44
N GLY A 164 4.48 -27.37 2.23
CA GLY A 164 5.18 -28.18 1.23
C GLY A 164 4.81 -27.85 -0.21
N GLU A 165 4.61 -28.89 -1.05
CA GLU A 165 4.22 -28.74 -2.45
C GLU A 165 2.71 -28.72 -2.57
N THR A 166 2.14 -27.58 -3.03
CA THR A 166 0.70 -27.40 -3.17
C THR A 166 0.34 -26.27 -4.13
N ARG A 167 -0.90 -26.29 -4.62
CA ARG A 167 -1.41 -25.34 -5.60
C ARG A 167 -2.81 -24.85 -5.22
N ALA A 168 -3.07 -23.54 -5.44
CA ALA A 168 -4.39 -22.95 -5.32
C ALA A 168 -4.63 -21.97 -6.49
N SER A 169 -5.80 -22.00 -7.08
CA SER A 169 -6.15 -21.17 -8.23
C SER A 169 -7.45 -20.40 -7.98
N LYS A 170 -7.57 -19.21 -8.57
CA LYS A 170 -8.78 -18.39 -8.48
C LYS A 170 -8.97 -17.55 -9.73
N ASP A 171 -10.19 -17.53 -10.26
CA ASP A 171 -10.59 -16.54 -11.26
C ASP A 171 -10.92 -15.21 -10.56
N LEU A 172 -10.17 -14.18 -10.87
CA LEU A 172 -10.30 -12.84 -10.30
C LEU A 172 -10.88 -11.85 -11.30
N SER A 173 -11.28 -12.30 -12.50
CA SER A 173 -11.76 -11.43 -13.58
C SER A 173 -10.81 -10.27 -13.85
N LEU A 174 -9.49 -10.57 -13.90
CA LEU A 174 -8.43 -9.56 -13.99
C LEU A 174 -8.69 -8.54 -15.08
N PRO A 175 -8.74 -7.23 -14.76
CA PRO A 175 -8.92 -6.16 -15.74
C PRO A 175 -7.80 -6.12 -16.80
N VAL A 176 -8.00 -5.36 -17.87
CA VAL A 176 -6.96 -5.11 -18.88
C VAL A 176 -5.74 -4.40 -18.29
N LYS A 177 -6.00 -3.50 -17.33
CA LYS A 177 -4.97 -2.84 -16.53
C LYS A 177 -5.25 -3.15 -15.06
N PHE A 178 -4.27 -3.69 -14.37
CA PHE A 178 -4.45 -4.07 -12.97
C PHE A 178 -3.17 -3.92 -12.16
N VAL A 179 -3.36 -3.80 -10.86
CA VAL A 179 -2.33 -3.95 -9.83
C VAL A 179 -2.64 -5.22 -9.05
N LEU A 180 -1.64 -6.05 -8.85
CA LEU A 180 -1.71 -7.22 -8.00
C LEU A 180 -0.74 -7.01 -6.85
N ARG A 181 -1.23 -7.13 -5.62
CA ARG A 181 -0.46 -6.96 -4.38
C ARG A 181 -0.64 -8.17 -3.49
N PHE A 182 0.39 -8.56 -2.80
CA PHE A 182 0.34 -9.53 -1.72
C PHE A 182 1.59 -9.45 -0.86
N THR A 183 1.51 -10.05 0.33
CA THR A 183 2.65 -10.27 1.20
C THR A 183 2.90 -11.76 1.30
N LEU A 184 4.14 -12.17 1.13
CA LEU A 184 4.63 -13.53 1.31
C LEU A 184 5.51 -13.56 2.55
N GLU A 185 5.21 -14.49 3.46
CA GLU A 185 6.03 -14.78 4.65
C GLU A 185 6.48 -16.23 4.63
N TRP A 186 7.66 -16.50 5.20
CA TRP A 186 8.22 -17.85 5.32
C TRP A 186 9.02 -18.02 6.61
N GLU A 187 9.21 -19.25 7.06
CA GLU A 187 9.95 -19.54 8.27
C GLU A 187 11.45 -19.23 8.13
N GLU A 188 12.08 -18.70 9.19
CA GLU A 188 13.47 -18.21 9.23
C GLU A 188 14.52 -19.17 8.63
N LYS A 189 14.35 -20.49 8.83
CA LYS A 189 15.33 -21.49 8.39
C LYS A 189 15.00 -22.13 7.06
N GLN A 190 14.00 -21.61 6.37
CA GLN A 190 13.49 -22.18 5.13
C GLN A 190 13.80 -21.31 3.93
N VAL A 191 13.96 -21.97 2.79
CA VAL A 191 14.04 -21.31 1.51
C VAL A 191 12.65 -21.37 0.89
N PRO A 192 11.97 -20.24 0.66
CA PRO A 192 10.67 -20.26 0.02
C PRO A 192 10.78 -20.82 -1.40
N GLY A 193 9.80 -21.60 -1.78
CA GLY A 193 9.59 -22.05 -3.15
C GLY A 193 8.23 -21.54 -3.58
N PHE A 194 8.14 -20.27 -4.01
CA PHE A 194 6.89 -19.61 -4.33
C PHE A 194 6.81 -19.25 -5.80
N GLU A 195 5.68 -19.57 -6.44
CA GLU A 195 5.36 -19.11 -7.78
C GLU A 195 3.94 -18.52 -7.81
N LEU A 196 3.81 -17.38 -8.45
CA LEU A 196 2.53 -16.77 -8.79
C LEU A 196 2.38 -16.72 -10.28
N PHE A 197 1.40 -17.42 -10.81
CA PHE A 197 0.94 -17.25 -12.18
C PHE A 197 -0.18 -16.21 -12.21
N PHE A 198 -0.10 -15.25 -13.11
CA PHE A 198 -1.12 -14.21 -13.26
C PHE A 198 -1.39 -13.94 -14.74
N ALA A 199 -2.54 -13.33 -15.02
CA ALA A 199 -3.15 -13.39 -16.33
C ALA A 199 -3.25 -14.85 -16.83
N ASP A 200 -3.55 -15.77 -15.90
CA ASP A 200 -3.60 -17.20 -16.11
C ASP A 200 -5.01 -17.57 -16.64
N PRO A 201 -5.11 -18.29 -17.77
CA PRO A 201 -6.40 -18.78 -18.25
C PRO A 201 -6.95 -19.94 -17.42
N LEU A 202 -6.26 -20.37 -16.36
CA LEU A 202 -6.63 -21.47 -15.46
C LEU A 202 -6.78 -22.81 -16.20
N SER A 203 -5.91 -23.04 -17.18
CA SER A 203 -5.86 -24.29 -17.95
C SER A 203 -5.29 -25.43 -17.11
N GLU A 204 -5.52 -26.65 -17.56
CA GLU A 204 -4.96 -27.86 -16.95
C GLU A 204 -3.43 -27.79 -16.85
N PRO A 205 -2.84 -28.34 -15.77
CA PRO A 205 -1.39 -28.42 -15.62
C PRO A 205 -0.71 -29.12 -16.80
N GLY A 206 0.30 -28.46 -17.36
CA GLY A 206 1.09 -29.01 -18.47
C GLY A 206 0.65 -28.55 -19.86
N ASP A 207 -0.50 -27.89 -19.99
CA ASP A 207 -0.89 -27.27 -21.25
C ASP A 207 -0.02 -26.07 -21.58
N PRO A 208 0.39 -25.87 -22.83
CA PRO A 208 1.06 -24.64 -23.22
C PRO A 208 0.15 -23.44 -23.00
N THR A 209 0.55 -22.52 -22.18
CA THR A 209 -0.31 -21.46 -21.68
C THR A 209 0.31 -20.09 -21.91
N ASP A 210 -0.50 -19.11 -22.28
CA ASP A 210 -0.11 -17.70 -22.32
C ASP A 210 -0.40 -17.06 -20.96
N ARG A 211 0.67 -16.75 -20.19
CA ARG A 211 0.56 -16.15 -18.85
C ARG A 211 1.87 -15.54 -18.41
N TYR A 212 1.84 -14.80 -17.35
CA TYR A 212 3.03 -14.35 -16.62
C TYR A 212 3.26 -15.23 -15.39
N ARG A 213 4.53 -15.36 -14.99
CA ARG A 213 4.93 -16.05 -13.77
C ARG A 213 5.95 -15.22 -13.02
N LEU A 214 5.66 -14.93 -11.74
CA LEU A 214 6.66 -14.51 -10.77
C LEU A 214 7.11 -15.76 -10.04
N ARG A 215 8.42 -15.96 -9.92
CA ARG A 215 9.01 -17.06 -9.17
C ARG A 215 9.99 -16.51 -8.16
N PHE A 216 9.85 -16.92 -6.91
CA PHE A 216 10.76 -16.58 -5.81
C PHE A 216 11.28 -17.83 -5.14
N GLY A 217 12.59 -17.90 -4.94
CA GLY A 217 13.25 -19.06 -4.33
C GLY A 217 14.70 -18.79 -3.97
N GLY A 218 15.47 -19.81 -3.65
CA GLY A 218 16.84 -19.68 -3.16
C GLY A 218 17.82 -18.92 -4.06
N ALA A 219 17.55 -18.85 -5.37
CA ALA A 219 18.36 -18.10 -6.32
C ALA A 219 17.93 -16.62 -6.46
N GLY A 220 16.81 -16.23 -5.87
CA GLY A 220 16.24 -14.90 -5.99
C GLY A 220 14.85 -14.91 -6.67
N LEU A 221 14.52 -13.81 -7.35
CA LEU A 221 13.22 -13.59 -7.96
C LEU A 221 13.33 -13.44 -9.48
N ASP A 222 12.47 -14.15 -10.21
CA ASP A 222 12.34 -14.05 -11.67
C ASP A 222 10.91 -13.64 -12.04
N VAL A 223 10.77 -12.76 -13.05
CA VAL A 223 9.50 -12.54 -13.76
C VAL A 223 9.64 -13.12 -15.16
N ILE A 224 8.73 -14.01 -15.54
CA ILE A 224 8.81 -14.81 -16.74
C ILE A 224 7.51 -14.66 -17.55
N ARG A 225 7.63 -14.50 -18.86
CA ARG A 225 6.54 -14.61 -19.84
C ARG A 225 6.50 -16.02 -20.39
N GLU A 226 5.44 -16.74 -20.10
CA GLU A 226 5.17 -18.05 -20.73
C GLU A 226 4.25 -17.86 -21.93
N ALA A 227 4.60 -18.43 -23.08
CA ALA A 227 3.81 -18.35 -24.29
C ALA A 227 3.50 -19.73 -24.86
N SER A 228 2.23 -19.95 -25.20
CA SER A 228 1.74 -21.18 -25.78
C SER A 228 2.34 -21.44 -27.16
N VAL A 229 2.44 -20.40 -27.98
CA VAL A 229 3.02 -20.49 -29.33
C VAL A 229 4.52 -20.65 -29.24
N GLY A 230 5.02 -21.78 -29.68
CA GLY A 230 6.43 -22.12 -29.70
C GLY A 230 6.99 -22.53 -28.36
N LYS A 231 6.15 -22.72 -27.33
CA LYS A 231 6.55 -23.10 -25.96
C LYS A 231 7.69 -22.23 -25.44
N ARG A 232 7.53 -20.92 -25.50
CA ARG A 232 8.58 -19.96 -25.16
C ARG A 232 8.48 -19.53 -23.69
N TYR A 233 9.65 -19.43 -23.05
CA TYR A 233 9.82 -18.88 -21.72
C TYR A 233 10.80 -17.70 -21.83
N ASN A 234 10.28 -16.49 -21.73
CA ASN A 234 11.12 -15.30 -21.79
C ASN A 234 11.24 -14.70 -20.38
N LYS A 235 12.45 -14.62 -19.89
CA LYS A 235 12.72 -13.90 -18.63
C LYS A 235 12.62 -12.41 -18.91
N LEU A 236 11.70 -11.75 -18.23
CA LEU A 236 11.52 -10.30 -18.30
C LEU A 236 12.42 -9.61 -17.26
N LEU A 237 12.56 -10.23 -16.09
CA LEU A 237 13.43 -9.76 -15.01
C LEU A 237 14.09 -10.94 -14.31
N VAL A 238 15.31 -10.72 -13.84
CA VAL A 238 16.05 -11.63 -12.94
C VAL A 238 16.69 -10.80 -11.85
N LEU A 239 16.26 -11.00 -10.61
CA LEU A 239 16.87 -10.39 -9.43
C LEU A 239 17.58 -11.47 -8.63
N ASN A 240 18.91 -11.39 -8.55
CA ASN A 240 19.73 -12.31 -7.78
C ASN A 240 19.75 -11.94 -6.27
N ARG A 241 18.59 -11.56 -5.73
CA ARG A 241 18.41 -11.22 -4.32
C ARG A 241 17.84 -12.45 -3.61
N THR A 242 18.68 -13.12 -2.85
CA THR A 242 18.32 -14.33 -2.11
C THR A 242 17.36 -14.02 -0.95
N PRO A 243 16.57 -15.00 -0.46
CA PRO A 243 15.63 -14.81 0.64
C PRO A 243 16.22 -14.20 1.92
N ASN A 244 17.49 -14.48 2.22
CA ASN A 244 18.19 -13.95 3.41
C ASN A 244 18.40 -12.42 3.38
N ARG A 245 18.14 -11.78 2.25
CA ARG A 245 18.22 -10.33 2.11
C ARG A 245 16.91 -9.61 2.41
N TYR A 246 15.86 -10.36 2.72
CA TYR A 246 14.59 -9.80 3.12
C TYR A 246 14.49 -9.90 4.65
N PRO A 247 14.46 -8.78 5.35
CA PRO A 247 14.31 -8.75 6.79
C PRO A 247 13.00 -9.43 7.18
N ASP A 248 13.00 -10.04 8.35
CA ASP A 248 11.82 -10.70 8.95
C ASP A 248 11.15 -11.76 8.08
N HIS A 249 11.89 -12.30 7.07
CA HIS A 249 11.40 -13.35 6.17
C HIS A 249 10.08 -12.98 5.49
N THR A 250 9.91 -11.69 5.20
CA THR A 250 8.71 -11.10 4.61
C THR A 250 9.05 -10.39 3.31
N LEU A 251 8.22 -10.59 2.30
CA LEU A 251 8.32 -9.96 0.99
C LEU A 251 6.97 -9.40 0.56
N ARG A 252 6.87 -8.07 0.46
CA ARG A 252 5.72 -7.40 -0.14
C ARG A 252 5.94 -7.25 -1.63
N VAL A 253 5.00 -7.73 -2.41
CA VAL A 253 5.04 -7.70 -3.86
C VAL A 253 3.90 -6.84 -4.40
N GLU A 254 4.23 -5.90 -5.28
CA GLU A 254 3.25 -5.22 -6.12
C GLU A 254 3.65 -5.37 -7.59
N ILE A 255 2.73 -5.85 -8.41
CA ILE A 255 2.90 -5.98 -9.86
C ILE A 255 1.83 -5.13 -10.53
N GLN A 256 2.24 -4.13 -11.29
CA GLN A 256 1.34 -3.35 -12.13
C GLN A 256 1.43 -3.86 -13.57
N VAL A 257 0.29 -4.00 -14.23
CA VAL A 257 0.21 -4.57 -15.58
C VAL A 257 -0.69 -3.71 -16.45
N ASP A 258 -0.15 -3.24 -17.57
CA ASP A 258 -0.93 -2.67 -18.67
C ASP A 258 -0.88 -3.65 -19.87
N ARG A 259 -1.95 -4.44 -20.03
CA ARG A 259 -2.04 -5.41 -21.15
C ARG A 259 -2.15 -4.74 -22.51
N ARG A 260 -2.66 -3.50 -22.60
CA ARG A 260 -2.74 -2.79 -23.89
C ARG A 260 -1.37 -2.38 -24.38
N ALA A 261 -0.55 -1.89 -23.49
CA ALA A 261 0.82 -1.47 -23.79
C ALA A 261 1.81 -2.63 -23.75
N GLY A 262 1.43 -3.80 -23.21
CA GLY A 262 2.34 -4.91 -22.93
C GLY A 262 3.41 -4.55 -21.90
N LYS A 263 3.09 -3.66 -20.94
CA LYS A 263 4.04 -3.17 -19.94
C LYS A 263 3.73 -3.74 -18.57
N LEU A 264 4.80 -4.02 -17.83
CA LEU A 264 4.75 -4.46 -16.45
C LEU A 264 5.73 -3.66 -15.60
N TRP A 265 5.37 -3.41 -14.33
CA TRP A 265 6.23 -2.81 -13.32
C TRP A 265 6.21 -3.72 -12.09
N LEU A 266 7.37 -3.97 -11.51
CA LEU A 266 7.52 -4.73 -10.27
C LEU A 266 8.03 -3.83 -9.17
N PHE A 267 7.35 -3.86 -8.04
CA PHE A 267 7.78 -3.22 -6.81
C PHE A 267 7.95 -4.31 -5.74
N LEU A 268 9.04 -4.24 -4.99
CA LEU A 268 9.30 -5.08 -3.82
C LEU A 268 9.51 -4.18 -2.61
N ASN A 269 8.78 -4.44 -1.54
CA ASN A 269 8.78 -3.64 -0.31
C ASN A 269 8.55 -2.12 -0.56
N GLY A 270 7.84 -1.78 -1.64
CA GLY A 270 7.54 -0.41 -2.05
C GLY A 270 8.54 0.20 -3.04
N GLU A 271 9.70 -0.41 -3.28
CA GLU A 271 10.71 0.07 -4.23
C GLU A 271 10.47 -0.49 -5.63
N LEU A 272 10.64 0.35 -6.64
CA LEU A 272 10.55 -0.05 -8.05
C LEU A 272 11.80 -0.85 -8.45
N GLU A 273 11.65 -2.14 -8.69
CA GLU A 273 12.73 -3.03 -9.12
C GLU A 273 12.91 -3.09 -10.65
N GLY A 274 11.87 -2.75 -11.40
CA GLY A 274 11.97 -2.68 -12.85
C GLY A 274 10.68 -2.42 -13.59
N GLU A 275 10.86 -1.88 -14.80
CA GLU A 275 9.84 -1.72 -15.84
C GLU A 275 10.22 -2.59 -17.02
N PHE A 276 9.28 -3.38 -17.54
CA PHE A 276 9.55 -4.26 -18.67
C PHE A 276 8.44 -4.20 -19.71
N VAL A 277 8.81 -4.48 -20.94
CA VAL A 277 7.88 -4.61 -22.07
C VAL A 277 7.81 -6.09 -22.44
N ASP A 278 6.61 -6.63 -22.58
CA ASP A 278 6.40 -8.00 -23.09
C ASP A 278 6.95 -8.09 -24.52
N PRO A 279 7.96 -8.95 -24.78
CA PRO A 279 8.55 -9.09 -26.09
C PRO A 279 7.63 -9.84 -27.09
N ILE A 280 6.48 -10.34 -26.60
CA ILE A 280 5.53 -11.10 -27.43
C ILE A 280 4.32 -10.22 -27.70
N PRO A 281 3.98 -9.97 -28.98
CA PRO A 281 2.88 -9.09 -29.35
C PRO A 281 1.49 -9.52 -28.80
N SER A 282 1.29 -10.84 -28.60
CA SER A 282 0.07 -11.36 -28.00
C SER A 282 0.19 -11.36 -26.48
N VAL A 283 -0.48 -10.43 -25.82
CA VAL A 283 -0.49 -10.34 -24.35
C VAL A 283 -1.39 -11.42 -23.75
N PRO A 284 -1.05 -11.99 -22.60
CA PRO A 284 -1.90 -12.97 -21.92
C PRO A 284 -3.29 -12.41 -21.61
N GLY A 285 -4.32 -13.13 -22.03
CA GLY A 285 -5.72 -12.75 -21.86
C GLY A 285 -6.42 -13.40 -20.66
N GLY A 286 -5.72 -14.24 -19.89
CA GLY A 286 -6.30 -14.96 -18.75
C GLY A 286 -6.85 -14.02 -17.66
N SER A 287 -7.87 -14.49 -16.96
CA SER A 287 -8.57 -13.72 -15.91
C SER A 287 -8.17 -14.13 -14.50
N GLY A 288 -7.38 -15.20 -14.35
CA GLY A 288 -7.09 -15.81 -13.08
C GLY A 288 -5.67 -15.64 -12.59
N VAL A 289 -5.49 -16.12 -11.37
CA VAL A 289 -4.20 -16.31 -10.71
C VAL A 289 -4.07 -17.73 -10.19
N THR A 290 -2.83 -18.22 -10.14
CA THR A 290 -2.50 -19.50 -9.53
C THR A 290 -1.30 -19.32 -8.61
N LEU A 291 -1.45 -19.69 -7.36
CA LEU A 291 -0.39 -19.76 -6.34
C LEU A 291 0.17 -21.18 -6.37
N VAL A 292 1.48 -21.31 -6.39
CA VAL A 292 2.18 -22.60 -6.24
C VAL A 292 3.23 -22.41 -5.16
N CYS A 293 3.14 -23.24 -4.13
CA CYS A 293 4.13 -23.33 -3.07
C CYS A 293 4.88 -24.65 -3.24
N ASN A 294 6.20 -24.61 -3.11
CA ASN A 294 7.06 -25.78 -3.16
C ASN A 294 8.20 -25.58 -2.15
N THR A 295 7.85 -25.66 -0.88
CA THR A 295 8.81 -25.49 0.19
C THR A 295 9.46 -26.83 0.55
N PRO A 296 10.78 -26.94 0.55
CA PRO A 296 11.46 -28.16 0.95
C PRO A 296 11.10 -28.55 2.40
N ASN A 297 11.05 -29.86 2.67
CA ASN A 297 10.82 -30.41 4.01
C ASN A 297 9.50 -30.02 4.68
N ASP A 298 8.42 -29.89 3.87
CA ASP A 298 7.07 -29.55 4.34
C ASP A 298 7.02 -28.22 5.15
N GLY A 299 7.88 -27.28 4.78
CA GLY A 299 7.88 -25.95 5.40
C GLY A 299 6.66 -25.13 5.04
N THR A 300 6.36 -24.15 5.86
CA THR A 300 5.18 -23.32 5.73
C THR A 300 5.48 -21.98 5.06
N GLN A 301 4.59 -21.57 4.15
CA GLN A 301 4.55 -20.22 3.58
C GLN A 301 3.17 -19.63 3.86
N GLU A 302 3.16 -18.35 4.18
CA GLU A 302 1.92 -17.60 4.42
C GLU A 302 1.75 -16.51 3.36
N ILE A 303 0.56 -16.44 2.74
CA ILE A 303 0.20 -15.45 1.74
C ILE A 303 -0.99 -14.66 2.28
N HIS A 304 -0.83 -13.35 2.40
CA HIS A 304 -1.85 -12.46 2.91
C HIS A 304 -1.86 -11.09 2.19
N ASP A 305 -2.82 -10.24 2.54
CA ASP A 305 -3.04 -8.92 1.93
C ASP A 305 -3.13 -8.99 0.40
N PHE A 306 -3.71 -10.10 -0.10
CA PHE A 306 -3.82 -10.34 -1.52
C PHE A 306 -4.91 -9.45 -2.11
N GLN A 307 -4.50 -8.51 -2.94
CA GLN A 307 -5.39 -7.54 -3.57
C GLN A 307 -5.21 -7.52 -5.08
N VAL A 308 -6.31 -7.35 -5.78
CA VAL A 308 -6.32 -6.96 -7.18
C VAL A 308 -7.08 -5.65 -7.31
N LEU A 309 -6.44 -4.68 -7.91
CA LEU A 309 -6.98 -3.35 -8.11
C LEU A 309 -7.03 -3.08 -9.62
N ARG A 310 -8.02 -2.33 -10.07
CA ARG A 310 -8.04 -1.79 -11.44
C ARG A 310 -7.04 -0.64 -11.53
N LEU A 311 -6.02 -0.77 -12.38
CA LEU A 311 -5.06 0.28 -12.59
C LEU A 311 -5.70 1.41 -13.42
N ALA A 312 -5.69 2.63 -12.91
CA ALA A 312 -6.18 3.79 -13.62
C ALA A 312 -5.33 4.09 -14.87
N ASP A 313 -5.95 4.66 -15.92
CA ASP A 313 -5.26 4.94 -17.18
C ASP A 313 -4.07 5.92 -17.03
N ASP A 314 -4.12 6.79 -16.04
CA ASP A 314 -3.14 7.86 -15.82
C ASP A 314 -2.09 7.53 -14.72
N ALA A 315 -2.13 6.34 -14.12
CA ALA A 315 -1.29 5.98 -12.97
C ALA A 315 0.23 5.94 -13.28
N HIS A 316 0.62 5.97 -14.55
CA HIS A 316 2.02 5.80 -14.99
C HIS A 316 2.75 7.10 -15.29
N ARG A 317 2.08 8.24 -15.30
CA ARG A 317 2.72 9.54 -15.51
C ARG A 317 3.13 10.14 -14.16
N ARG A 318 4.01 9.43 -13.46
CA ARG A 318 4.69 9.98 -12.29
C ARG A 318 5.88 10.81 -12.77
N HIS A 319 5.74 12.12 -12.79
CA HIS A 319 6.90 12.98 -12.89
C HIS A 319 7.70 12.80 -11.59
N ARG A 320 8.96 12.43 -11.71
CA ARG A 320 9.85 12.24 -10.58
C ARG A 320 10.26 13.59 -10.01
N ALA A 321 10.61 13.63 -8.74
CA ALA A 321 11.10 14.85 -8.10
C ALA A 321 12.31 15.44 -8.82
N GLU A 322 13.18 14.58 -9.41
CA GLU A 322 14.36 14.97 -10.19
C GLU A 322 14.01 15.68 -11.50
N GLU A 323 12.81 15.44 -12.06
CA GLU A 323 12.36 16.08 -13.29
C GLU A 323 11.92 17.53 -13.06
N ARG A 324 11.68 17.91 -11.82
CA ARG A 324 11.15 19.20 -11.41
C ARG A 324 12.12 20.36 -11.71
N GLY A 325 13.43 20.19 -11.54
CA GLY A 325 14.46 21.22 -11.76
C GLY A 325 14.59 22.17 -10.57
N ASP A 326 14.47 23.50 -10.80
CA ASP A 326 14.68 24.52 -9.77
C ASP A 326 13.70 24.34 -8.58
N LEU A 327 14.27 24.11 -7.39
CA LEU A 327 13.54 23.88 -6.16
C LEU A 327 12.89 25.16 -5.59
N GLY A 328 13.40 26.33 -5.98
CA GLY A 328 12.90 27.63 -5.52
C GLY A 328 11.60 28.08 -6.20
N GLN A 329 11.11 27.32 -7.17
CA GLN A 329 9.90 27.65 -7.94
C GLN A 329 8.88 26.54 -7.88
N ASP A 330 7.60 26.90 -8.07
CA ASP A 330 6.59 25.92 -8.40
C ASP A 330 6.75 25.47 -9.85
N HIS A 331 6.45 24.20 -10.12
CA HIS A 331 6.41 23.69 -11.47
C HIS A 331 5.06 23.04 -11.77
N LEU A 332 4.51 23.38 -12.93
CA LEU A 332 3.31 22.77 -13.46
C LEU A 332 3.68 21.93 -14.69
N PHE A 333 3.30 20.66 -14.66
CA PHE A 333 3.39 19.74 -15.79
C PHE A 333 1.99 19.44 -16.31
N SER A 334 1.82 19.59 -17.62
CA SER A 334 0.59 19.17 -18.28
C SER A 334 0.54 17.67 -18.57
N ARG A 335 -0.61 17.18 -19.00
CA ARG A 335 -0.75 15.79 -19.47
C ARG A 335 -0.02 15.52 -20.78
N ASP A 336 0.30 16.56 -21.53
CA ASP A 336 1.05 16.49 -22.79
C ASP A 336 2.57 16.70 -22.60
N ASP A 337 3.04 16.64 -21.34
CA ASP A 337 4.44 16.83 -20.89
C ASP A 337 4.99 18.27 -21.09
N ASP A 338 4.10 19.24 -21.32
CA ASP A 338 4.53 20.64 -21.25
C ASP A 338 4.85 21.03 -19.81
N ARG A 339 5.90 21.83 -19.64
CA ARG A 339 6.40 22.25 -18.32
C ARG A 339 6.51 23.77 -18.21
N TRP A 340 5.98 24.29 -17.12
CA TRP A 340 6.10 25.69 -16.75
C TRP A 340 6.74 25.84 -15.36
N GLY A 341 7.75 26.69 -15.25
CA GLY A 341 8.32 27.16 -13.98
C GLY A 341 7.75 28.53 -13.62
N GLY A 342 7.61 28.82 -12.31
CA GLY A 342 7.09 30.08 -11.82
C GLY A 342 6.38 29.97 -10.49
N ARG A 343 5.22 30.64 -10.34
CA ARG A 343 4.45 30.68 -9.09
C ARG A 343 3.01 30.24 -9.31
N LEU A 344 2.58 29.25 -8.58
CA LEU A 344 1.19 28.81 -8.54
C LEU A 344 0.39 29.71 -7.58
N LEU A 345 -0.61 30.43 -8.13
CA LEU A 345 -1.40 31.40 -7.39
C LEU A 345 -2.65 30.79 -6.74
N GLY A 346 -3.05 29.57 -7.17
CA GLY A 346 -4.19 28.86 -6.64
C GLY A 346 -5.15 28.33 -7.69
N MET A 347 -6.34 27.94 -7.27
CA MET A 347 -7.42 27.48 -8.14
C MET A 347 -8.53 28.52 -8.27
N ALA A 348 -9.31 28.42 -9.33
CA ALA A 348 -10.48 29.24 -9.53
C ALA A 348 -11.58 28.46 -10.27
N GLU A 349 -12.82 28.71 -9.91
CA GLU A 349 -14.00 28.21 -10.63
C GLU A 349 -14.22 29.04 -11.90
N ARG A 350 -14.52 28.36 -13.00
CA ARG A 350 -14.91 28.96 -14.29
C ARG A 350 -16.16 28.28 -14.81
N LYS A 351 -16.77 28.88 -15.86
CA LYS A 351 -17.98 28.30 -16.49
C LYS A 351 -17.78 26.89 -17.01
N ASP A 352 -16.56 26.58 -17.47
CA ASP A 352 -16.19 25.33 -18.13
C ASP A 352 -15.42 24.38 -17.19
N GLY A 353 -15.40 24.66 -15.88
CA GLY A 353 -14.72 23.85 -14.87
C GLY A 353 -13.70 24.63 -14.06
N ARG A 354 -12.92 23.91 -13.26
CA ARG A 354 -11.87 24.48 -12.42
C ARG A 354 -10.59 24.70 -13.21
N VAL A 355 -9.85 25.75 -12.86
CA VAL A 355 -8.57 26.10 -13.48
C VAL A 355 -7.53 26.35 -12.39
N PHE A 356 -6.29 25.99 -12.67
CA PHE A 356 -5.13 26.43 -11.90
C PHE A 356 -4.63 27.76 -12.48
N ARG A 357 -4.38 28.72 -11.60
CA ARG A 357 -3.82 30.02 -11.96
C ARG A 357 -2.32 30.00 -11.69
N PHE A 358 -1.53 30.15 -12.74
CA PHE A 358 -0.09 30.05 -12.69
C PHE A 358 0.57 31.28 -13.30
N MET A 359 1.55 31.86 -12.60
CA MET A 359 2.36 32.95 -13.10
C MET A 359 3.72 32.40 -13.52
N SER A 360 3.93 32.32 -14.82
CA SER A 360 5.24 31.93 -15.36
C SER A 360 6.18 33.14 -15.38
N ASP A 361 7.48 32.90 -15.21
CA ASP A 361 8.53 33.96 -15.29
C ASP A 361 8.62 34.63 -16.67
N PHE A 362 8.00 34.04 -17.68
CA PHE A 362 8.00 34.53 -19.06
C PHE A 362 6.73 35.28 -19.46
N GLN A 363 5.80 35.53 -18.50
CA GLN A 363 4.52 36.16 -18.80
C GLN A 363 4.19 37.28 -17.82
N ASP A 364 3.58 38.36 -18.34
CA ASP A 364 3.17 39.52 -17.54
C ASP A 364 1.83 39.34 -16.83
N SER A 365 1.08 38.24 -17.13
CA SER A 365 -0.22 37.96 -16.56
C SER A 365 -0.36 36.45 -16.25
N PRO A 366 -1.11 36.09 -15.21
CA PRO A 366 -1.34 34.68 -14.89
C PRO A 366 -2.00 33.94 -16.06
N MET A 367 -1.49 32.76 -16.37
CA MET A 367 -2.16 31.80 -17.23
C MET A 367 -3.19 31.00 -16.42
N GLU A 368 -4.24 30.56 -17.07
CA GLU A 368 -5.24 29.66 -16.51
C GLU A 368 -5.16 28.31 -17.22
N VAL A 369 -4.78 27.27 -16.47
CA VAL A 369 -4.65 25.91 -16.98
C VAL A 369 -5.84 25.11 -16.47
N PRO A 370 -6.67 24.51 -17.35
CA PRO A 370 -7.75 23.64 -16.93
C PRO A 370 -7.26 22.50 -16.05
N GLU A 371 -7.97 22.22 -14.98
CA GLU A 371 -7.64 21.12 -14.07
C GLU A 371 -7.45 19.78 -14.82
N SER A 372 -8.28 19.54 -15.83
CA SER A 372 -8.21 18.35 -16.67
C SER A 372 -6.94 18.23 -17.52
N GLU A 373 -6.19 19.31 -17.70
CA GLU A 373 -4.92 19.33 -18.45
C GLU A 373 -3.69 19.21 -17.56
N VAL A 374 -3.85 19.39 -16.24
CA VAL A 374 -2.74 19.29 -15.29
C VAL A 374 -2.47 17.82 -14.94
N ALA A 375 -1.20 17.44 -15.00
CA ALA A 375 -0.70 16.14 -14.56
C ALA A 375 -0.09 16.23 -13.15
N THR A 376 0.88 17.13 -12.94
CA THR A 376 1.62 17.27 -11.69
C THR A 376 1.93 18.73 -11.38
N LEU A 377 1.75 19.08 -10.11
CA LEU A 377 2.17 20.36 -9.55
C LEU A 377 3.25 20.10 -8.49
N PHE A 378 4.45 20.61 -8.69
CA PHE A 378 5.47 20.64 -7.65
C PHE A 378 5.47 22.00 -6.97
N PHE A 379 5.59 21.99 -5.65
CA PHE A 379 5.58 23.21 -4.85
C PHE A 379 7.02 23.65 -4.50
N ALA A 380 7.28 24.94 -4.58
CA ALA A 380 8.57 25.53 -4.24
C ALA A 380 9.01 25.13 -2.82
N GLU A 381 10.29 24.90 -2.63
CA GLU A 381 10.87 24.72 -1.31
C GLU A 381 11.15 26.08 -0.69
N SER A 382 10.58 26.33 0.50
CA SER A 382 10.85 27.55 1.24
C SER A 382 12.33 27.55 1.64
N GLY A 383 13.14 28.38 1.02
CA GLY A 383 14.56 28.52 1.36
C GLY A 383 14.76 29.24 2.69
N GLU A 384 14.57 28.56 3.81
CA GLU A 384 15.16 28.94 5.09
C GLU A 384 16.08 27.81 5.57
N GLY A 385 17.32 27.85 5.09
CA GLY A 385 18.34 26.91 5.56
C GLY A 385 19.57 26.86 4.65
N GLY A 386 20.39 27.91 4.70
CA GLY A 386 21.84 27.81 4.53
C GLY A 386 22.38 27.38 3.18
N ASP A 387 23.24 28.22 2.62
CA ASP A 387 24.26 27.85 1.65
C ASP A 387 24.93 26.52 2.02
N GLY A 388 24.38 25.43 1.56
CA GLY A 388 24.86 24.07 1.70
C GLY A 388 24.84 23.45 0.32
N GLN A 389 26.01 23.36 -0.25
CA GLN A 389 26.48 22.55 -1.36
C GLN A 389 25.52 21.36 -1.58
N ALA A 390 25.00 21.19 -2.78
CA ALA A 390 24.30 20.01 -3.20
C ALA A 390 25.16 18.79 -2.83
N ASP A 391 24.76 18.11 -1.78
CA ASP A 391 25.29 16.80 -1.45
C ASP A 391 24.52 15.84 -2.35
N ASP A 392 25.20 15.30 -3.36
CA ASP A 392 24.72 14.23 -4.24
C ASP A 392 24.70 12.91 -3.49
N GLY A 393 24.10 12.89 -2.31
CA GLY A 393 24.04 11.76 -1.40
C GLY A 393 22.63 11.46 -0.93
N GLU A 394 22.12 10.36 -1.42
CA GLU A 394 21.24 9.41 -0.75
C GLU A 394 19.98 9.98 -0.07
N ASP A 395 18.83 9.49 -0.52
CA ASP A 395 17.53 9.44 0.13
C ASP A 395 17.51 10.10 1.53
N GLY A 396 17.10 11.37 1.58
CA GLY A 396 16.74 12.01 2.82
C GLY A 396 15.49 11.36 3.44
N GLY A 397 15.65 10.16 3.98
CA GLY A 397 14.73 9.59 4.93
C GLY A 397 14.65 10.54 6.14
N PRO A 398 13.49 10.66 6.80
CA PRO A 398 13.27 11.61 7.87
C PRO A 398 14.28 11.42 9.00
N ALA A 399 15.03 12.49 9.28
CA ALA A 399 15.95 12.53 10.39
C ALA A 399 15.17 12.42 11.71
N GLY A 400 15.32 11.30 12.39
CA GLY A 400 15.11 11.21 13.82
C GLY A 400 13.97 10.35 14.32
N GLY A 401 14.35 9.20 14.83
CA GLY A 401 13.62 8.46 15.86
C GLY A 401 12.33 7.79 15.41
N GLY A 402 12.50 6.62 14.82
CA GLY A 402 11.50 5.57 14.53
C GLY A 402 10.04 5.91 14.89
N GLY A 403 9.27 6.38 13.93
CA GLY A 403 7.83 6.61 14.04
C GLY A 403 7.02 5.34 13.78
N TRP A 404 5.71 5.51 13.76
CA TRP A 404 4.78 4.52 13.23
C TRP A 404 4.27 4.99 11.87
N VAL A 405 4.13 4.06 10.96
CA VAL A 405 3.56 4.31 9.63
C VAL A 405 2.15 3.75 9.60
N LEU A 406 1.18 4.64 9.47
CA LEU A 406 -0.24 4.31 9.31
C LEU A 406 -0.55 4.13 7.82
N ARG A 407 -1.05 2.95 7.45
CA ARG A 407 -1.51 2.66 6.09
C ARG A 407 -3.03 2.69 6.05
N LEU A 408 -3.57 3.43 5.11
CA LEU A 408 -5.00 3.56 4.88
C LEU A 408 -5.46 2.59 3.78
N GLN A 409 -6.72 2.16 3.85
CA GLN A 409 -7.33 1.25 2.87
C GLN A 409 -7.32 1.81 1.44
N GLY A 410 -7.47 3.12 1.28
CA GLY A 410 -7.38 3.82 0.00
C GLY A 410 -5.97 3.96 -0.57
N GLY A 411 -4.95 3.45 0.13
CA GLY A 411 -3.55 3.52 -0.29
C GLY A 411 -2.80 4.76 0.22
N GLY A 412 -3.38 5.48 1.20
CA GLY A 412 -2.67 6.51 1.95
C GLY A 412 -1.61 5.89 2.86
N VAL A 413 -0.50 6.62 3.04
CA VAL A 413 0.62 6.25 3.92
C VAL A 413 1.01 7.47 4.70
N LEU A 414 0.98 7.41 6.02
CA LEU A 414 1.21 8.53 6.91
C LEU A 414 2.12 8.13 8.07
N GLN A 415 3.11 8.94 8.35
CA GLN A 415 3.87 8.86 9.60
C GLN A 415 3.05 9.44 10.73
N VAL A 416 3.02 8.77 11.86
CA VAL A 416 2.26 9.20 13.04
C VAL A 416 3.10 9.07 14.31
N GLU A 417 2.99 10.06 15.18
CA GLU A 417 3.68 10.08 16.48
C GLU A 417 2.86 9.39 17.56
N ARG A 418 1.53 9.49 17.45
CA ARG A 418 0.58 8.97 18.43
C ARG A 418 -0.73 8.61 17.74
N CYS A 419 -1.39 7.54 18.20
CA CYS A 419 -2.74 7.19 17.77
C CYS A 419 -3.61 6.80 18.96
N GLU A 420 -4.89 7.20 18.91
CA GLU A 420 -5.95 6.70 19.78
C GLU A 420 -7.04 6.05 18.94
N PHE A 421 -7.36 4.78 19.24
CA PHE A 421 -8.30 3.99 18.47
C PHE A 421 -9.65 3.87 19.21
N GLY A 422 -10.62 4.69 18.81
CA GLY A 422 -12.01 4.61 19.27
C GLY A 422 -12.78 3.43 18.67
N GLU A 423 -14.09 3.40 18.88
CA GLU A 423 -14.96 2.36 18.30
C GLU A 423 -15.08 2.48 16.79
N THR A 424 -15.23 3.69 16.29
CA THR A 424 -15.47 3.99 14.87
C THR A 424 -14.45 4.95 14.28
N GLU A 425 -13.60 5.54 15.10
CA GLU A 425 -12.69 6.61 14.69
C GLU A 425 -11.29 6.39 15.27
N VAL A 426 -10.31 6.90 14.55
CA VAL A 426 -8.90 6.95 14.95
C VAL A 426 -8.47 8.40 14.97
N PHE A 427 -7.87 8.83 16.07
CA PHE A 427 -7.22 10.12 16.20
C PHE A 427 -5.71 9.89 16.13
N ALA A 428 -5.06 10.56 15.19
CA ALA A 428 -3.62 10.44 14.97
C ALA A 428 -2.95 11.80 15.07
N GLU A 429 -1.78 11.87 15.67
CA GLU A 429 -0.93 13.05 15.68
C GLU A 429 0.14 12.90 14.59
N HIS A 430 0.11 13.82 13.61
CA HIS A 430 0.99 13.81 12.46
C HIS A 430 2.00 14.95 12.55
N PRO A 431 3.30 14.72 12.26
CA PRO A 431 4.35 15.74 12.48
C PRO A 431 4.15 17.03 11.68
N LEU A 432 3.59 16.95 10.47
CA LEU A 432 3.39 18.13 9.60
C LEU A 432 1.95 18.67 9.62
N LEU A 433 0.95 17.83 9.88
CA LEU A 433 -0.47 18.19 9.77
C LEU A 433 -1.16 18.36 11.12
N GLY A 434 -0.50 18.00 12.23
CA GLY A 434 -1.10 18.04 13.57
C GLY A 434 -2.11 16.91 13.78
N GLU A 435 -3.23 17.22 14.44
CA GLU A 435 -4.26 16.23 14.72
C GLU A 435 -5.05 15.85 13.46
N LEU A 436 -5.08 14.56 13.16
CA LEU A 436 -5.85 13.95 12.09
C LEU A 436 -6.92 13.02 12.67
N ARG A 437 -8.01 12.85 11.92
CA ARG A 437 -9.11 11.98 12.30
C ARG A 437 -9.49 11.10 11.11
N PHE A 438 -9.59 9.82 11.35
CA PHE A 438 -9.91 8.81 10.33
C PHE A 438 -11.07 7.93 10.79
N GLY A 439 -11.84 7.37 9.85
CA GLY A 439 -12.67 6.22 10.13
C GLY A 439 -11.79 5.01 10.48
N ARG A 440 -12.14 4.26 11.54
CA ARG A 440 -11.37 3.06 11.92
C ARG A 440 -11.34 2.02 10.81
N ASP A 441 -12.44 1.88 10.09
CA ASP A 441 -12.58 1.01 8.91
C ASP A 441 -11.70 1.43 7.72
N GLY A 442 -11.26 2.69 7.70
CA GLY A 442 -10.32 3.23 6.72
C GLY A 442 -8.86 2.92 7.02
N VAL A 443 -8.53 2.38 8.19
CA VAL A 443 -7.17 2.02 8.58
C VAL A 443 -6.91 0.56 8.25
N ALA A 444 -5.89 0.28 7.45
CA ALA A 444 -5.50 -1.07 7.08
C ALA A 444 -4.48 -1.66 8.05
N MET A 445 -3.44 -0.88 8.34
CA MET A 445 -2.26 -1.38 9.04
C MET A 445 -1.52 -0.25 9.72
N LEU A 446 -0.80 -0.59 10.78
CA LEU A 446 0.18 0.26 11.42
C LEU A 446 1.49 -0.50 11.55
N GLU A 447 2.56 0.08 11.06
CA GLU A 447 3.89 -0.54 11.03
C GLU A 447 4.88 0.31 11.79
N ARG A 448 5.79 -0.35 12.49
CA ARG A 448 6.93 0.35 13.06
C ARG A 448 7.91 0.70 11.94
N GLU A 449 8.29 1.96 11.86
CA GLU A 449 9.39 2.37 10.99
C GLU A 449 10.69 1.67 11.42
N MET A 450 11.25 0.87 10.52
CA MET A 450 12.55 0.22 10.74
C MET A 450 13.64 1.24 10.42
N THR A 451 14.34 1.71 11.41
CA THR A 451 15.62 2.41 11.18
C THR A 451 16.63 1.38 10.69
N ASP A 452 17.15 1.57 9.50
CA ASP A 452 18.26 0.76 8.96
C ASP A 452 19.48 0.89 9.89
N SER A 453 19.61 -0.05 10.82
CA SER A 453 20.75 -0.15 11.72
C SER A 453 21.86 -1.04 11.09
N THR A 454 22.25 -0.76 9.85
CA THR A 454 23.33 -1.49 9.17
C THR A 454 24.57 -0.63 9.01
N GLU A 455 25.13 -0.09 10.11
CA GLU A 455 26.49 0.50 10.06
C GLU A 455 27.24 0.49 11.40
N GLU A 456 27.16 -0.54 12.26
CA GLU A 456 28.04 -0.56 13.45
C GLU A 456 28.56 -1.94 13.89
N ASP A 457 28.73 -2.93 13.01
CA ASP A 457 29.44 -4.17 13.42
C ASP A 457 30.48 -4.65 12.39
N GLU A 458 31.27 -3.73 11.83
CA GLU A 458 32.59 -4.06 11.25
C GLU A 458 33.69 -3.17 11.83
N LYS A 459 34.14 -3.50 13.03
CA LYS A 459 35.49 -3.13 13.54
C LYS A 459 36.09 -4.23 14.39
#